data_88fab0fa6beb3f3823d1b9d3567df011
#
_entry.id   88fab0fa6beb3f3823d1b9d3567df011
#
_cell.length_a   1.000
_cell.length_b   1.000
_cell.length_c   1.000
_cell.angle_alpha   90.00
_cell.angle_beta   90.00
_cell.angle_gamma   90.00
#
_symmetry.space_group_name_H-M   'P 1'
#
loop_
_entity.id
_entity.type
_entity.pdbx_description
1 polymer ?
#
loop_
_entity_poly.entity_id
_entity_poly.type
_entity_poly.pdbx_seq_one_letter_code
_entity_poly.pdbx_strand_id
1 'polypeptide(L)'
;DNNITTEKGETVLQKVNINVDEEAGNIVEAVAQKATPSVVGIRTTTSVTNFFGGTSQSSGEGSGVIYSENGYIITNYHVISGAIGSNNSKIEVYLDSADAEGYNATVVGYNIAADLAVIKIDAKNLTAVELADSSKLKVGQYVITIGNPGGLEFMDSVTYGVISGLDRVVSSDSDVKLIQTDAAINPGNSGGALLNAEGKLVGINSSKIVSEEFEGMGFAIPSNTVKEICDKIIDRENSPEPYIGISISKRYTADVLKYYGYPSGAVVLSVADGSPADKAGIAKGDIITQYGDTEITEYPVLEQAIMDSQPEQSVEVKLYRSGKYYTTKITVGSNNAVE
;
A
#
# COMPACT_ATOMS: atom_id res chain seq x y z
N ASP A 1 -23.56 47.31 36.99
CA ASP A 1 -24.03 46.81 35.68
C ASP A 1 -22.82 46.37 34.89
N ASN A 2 -22.48 45.08 35.00
CA ASN A 2 -21.43 44.46 34.19
C ASN A 2 -22.05 43.87 32.93
N ASN A 3 -21.95 44.59 31.82
CA ASN A 3 -22.25 44.06 30.50
C ASN A 3 -21.08 43.19 30.04
N ILE A 4 -21.24 41.87 30.14
CA ILE A 4 -20.40 40.90 29.41
C ILE A 4 -21.06 40.74 28.06
N THR A 5 -20.48 41.33 27.02
CA THR A 5 -20.81 41.04 25.64
C THR A 5 -20.16 39.68 25.27
N THR A 6 -20.95 38.62 25.23
CA THR A 6 -20.57 37.38 24.59
C THR A 6 -20.64 37.59 23.09
N GLU A 7 -19.48 37.58 22.40
CA GLU A 7 -19.44 37.33 20.97
C GLU A 7 -20.06 35.96 20.70
N LYS A 8 -21.18 35.97 19.98
CA LYS A 8 -21.80 34.76 19.47
C LYS A 8 -20.83 34.18 18.43
N GLY A 9 -20.02 33.21 18.85
CA GLY A 9 -19.44 32.28 17.92
C GLY A 9 -20.58 31.53 17.22
N GLU A 10 -20.74 31.73 15.92
CA GLU A 10 -21.63 30.90 15.12
C GLU A 10 -21.12 29.46 15.19
N THR A 11 -21.79 28.63 15.95
CA THR A 11 -21.61 27.18 15.90
C THR A 11 -22.18 26.75 14.57
N VAL A 12 -21.31 26.58 13.58
CA VAL A 12 -21.68 25.94 12.31
C VAL A 12 -21.97 24.48 12.63
N LEU A 13 -23.24 24.18 12.87
CA LEU A 13 -23.72 22.81 12.92
C LEU A 13 -23.56 22.23 11.51
N GLN A 14 -22.56 21.42 11.30
CA GLN A 14 -22.39 20.72 10.06
C GLN A 14 -23.56 19.74 9.90
N LYS A 15 -24.43 20.00 8.93
CA LYS A 15 -25.57 19.13 8.65
C LYS A 15 -25.04 17.89 7.93
N VAL A 16 -25.04 16.77 8.62
CA VAL A 16 -24.69 15.47 8.05
C VAL A 16 -25.94 14.94 7.33
N ASN A 17 -25.85 14.79 6.02
CA ASN A 17 -26.88 14.13 5.21
C ASN A 17 -26.37 12.76 4.78
N ILE A 18 -26.88 11.71 5.39
CA ILE A 18 -26.68 10.33 4.95
C ILE A 18 -27.99 9.88 4.31
N ASN A 19 -27.95 9.55 3.02
CA ASN A 19 -29.06 8.92 2.34
C ASN A 19 -28.97 7.40 2.57
N VAL A 20 -29.86 6.89 3.39
CA VAL A 20 -30.14 5.46 3.55
C VAL A 20 -31.59 5.20 3.17
N ASP A 21 -31.87 4.07 2.55
CA ASP A 21 -33.22 3.73 2.06
C ASP A 21 -34.18 3.33 3.18
N GLU A 22 -33.67 3.14 4.39
CA GLU A 22 -34.44 2.78 5.59
C GLU A 22 -34.24 3.79 6.72
N GLU A 23 -35.21 3.90 7.63
CA GLU A 23 -35.13 4.72 8.84
C GLU A 23 -34.06 4.18 9.79
N ALA A 24 -32.89 4.81 9.82
CA ALA A 24 -31.85 4.47 10.79
C ALA A 24 -32.16 5.11 12.15
N GLY A 25 -32.08 4.31 13.23
CA GLY A 25 -32.39 4.77 14.59
C GLY A 25 -31.32 5.71 15.17
N ASN A 26 -30.08 5.68 14.63
CA ASN A 26 -28.97 6.52 15.04
C ASN A 26 -27.91 6.61 13.95
N ILE A 27 -26.93 7.52 14.15
CA ILE A 27 -25.88 7.80 13.15
C ILE A 27 -24.95 6.61 12.87
N VAL A 28 -24.69 5.76 13.87
CA VAL A 28 -23.82 4.58 13.70
C VAL A 28 -24.51 3.57 12.79
N GLU A 29 -25.80 3.35 12.98
CA GLU A 29 -26.61 2.48 12.13
C GLU A 29 -26.68 3.01 10.69
N ALA A 30 -26.90 4.31 10.51
CA ALA A 30 -26.93 4.94 9.18
C ALA A 30 -25.57 4.81 8.44
N VAL A 31 -24.45 5.00 9.14
CA VAL A 31 -23.13 4.82 8.59
C VAL A 31 -22.85 3.36 8.27
N ALA A 32 -23.26 2.43 9.14
CA ALA A 32 -23.12 1.00 8.90
C ALA A 32 -23.87 0.57 7.63
N GLN A 33 -25.15 0.92 7.51
CA GLN A 33 -25.94 0.61 6.31
C GLN A 33 -25.31 1.16 5.03
N LYS A 34 -24.80 2.39 5.06
CA LYS A 34 -24.16 3.03 3.89
C LYS A 34 -22.84 2.36 3.51
N ALA A 35 -21.99 2.05 4.49
CA ALA A 35 -20.58 1.77 4.25
C ALA A 35 -20.21 0.28 4.29
N THR A 36 -20.99 -0.58 4.92
CA THR A 36 -20.76 -2.03 4.94
C THR A 36 -20.54 -2.62 3.53
N PRO A 37 -21.31 -2.24 2.48
CA PRO A 37 -21.06 -2.76 1.15
C PRO A 37 -19.70 -2.37 0.53
N SER A 38 -18.96 -1.46 1.15
CA SER A 38 -17.62 -1.05 0.74
C SER A 38 -16.51 -1.76 1.53
N VAL A 39 -16.84 -2.59 2.53
CA VAL A 39 -15.88 -3.31 3.36
C VAL A 39 -15.96 -4.79 3.05
N VAL A 40 -14.80 -5.46 2.97
CA VAL A 40 -14.72 -6.86 2.54
C VAL A 40 -13.91 -7.69 3.53
N GLY A 41 -14.17 -8.98 3.55
CA GLY A 41 -13.32 -9.96 4.21
C GLY A 41 -12.17 -10.40 3.32
N ILE A 42 -10.98 -10.60 3.91
CA ILE A 42 -9.82 -11.12 3.20
C ILE A 42 -9.32 -12.35 3.93
N ARG A 43 -9.12 -13.44 3.18
CA ARG A 43 -8.44 -14.65 3.65
C ARG A 43 -7.21 -14.90 2.80
N THR A 44 -6.07 -15.13 3.47
CA THR A 44 -4.84 -15.61 2.84
C THR A 44 -4.61 -17.05 3.25
N THR A 45 -4.27 -17.88 2.29
CA THR A 45 -3.93 -19.29 2.55
C THR A 45 -2.56 -19.57 1.94
N THR A 46 -1.66 -20.12 2.74
CA THR A 46 -0.32 -20.53 2.30
C THR A 46 -0.12 -22.00 2.60
N SER A 47 0.26 -22.77 1.59
CA SER A 47 0.55 -24.20 1.74
C SER A 47 2.06 -24.42 1.73
N VAL A 48 2.59 -24.99 2.78
CA VAL A 48 4.00 -25.36 2.91
C VAL A 48 4.14 -26.88 2.90
N THR A 49 4.86 -27.41 1.91
CA THR A 49 5.17 -28.84 1.83
C THR A 49 6.52 -29.06 2.51
N ASN A 50 6.55 -29.90 3.57
CA ASN A 50 7.79 -30.23 4.25
C ASN A 50 8.59 -31.28 3.46
N PHE A 51 9.86 -31.47 3.84
CA PHE A 51 10.78 -32.40 3.19
C PHE A 51 10.29 -33.86 3.15
N PHE A 52 9.38 -34.25 4.05
CA PHE A 52 8.79 -35.59 4.14
C PHE A 52 7.46 -35.73 3.37
N GLY A 53 7.10 -34.74 2.54
CA GLY A 53 5.89 -34.75 1.72
C GLY A 53 4.60 -34.41 2.46
N GLY A 54 4.67 -34.01 3.74
CA GLY A 54 3.51 -33.49 4.48
C GLY A 54 3.24 -32.05 4.08
N THR A 55 1.99 -31.71 3.76
CA THR A 55 1.55 -30.34 3.48
C THR A 55 0.87 -29.79 4.72
N SER A 56 1.32 -28.63 5.20
CA SER A 56 0.62 -27.84 6.21
C SER A 56 0.07 -26.57 5.56
N GLN A 57 -1.16 -26.20 5.92
CA GLN A 57 -1.76 -24.93 5.53
C GLN A 57 -1.74 -23.96 6.71
N SER A 58 -1.39 -22.73 6.43
CA SER A 58 -1.56 -21.60 7.34
C SER A 58 -2.52 -20.62 6.69
N SER A 59 -3.48 -20.13 7.44
CA SER A 59 -4.41 -19.10 6.99
C SER A 59 -4.31 -17.86 7.85
N GLY A 60 -4.40 -16.69 7.23
CA GLY A 60 -4.56 -15.40 7.88
C GLY A 60 -5.85 -14.76 7.40
N GLU A 61 -6.49 -13.99 8.26
CA GLU A 61 -7.72 -13.28 7.93
C GLU A 61 -7.61 -11.81 8.32
N GLY A 62 -8.30 -10.96 7.57
CA GLY A 62 -8.34 -9.52 7.78
C GLY A 62 -9.49 -8.89 7.02
N SER A 63 -9.43 -7.60 6.90
CA SER A 63 -10.42 -6.78 6.21
C SER A 63 -9.80 -6.03 5.04
N GLY A 64 -10.65 -5.53 4.15
CA GLY A 64 -10.27 -4.63 3.08
C GLY A 64 -11.37 -3.61 2.82
N VAL A 65 -11.03 -2.58 2.06
CA VAL A 65 -11.97 -1.53 1.64
C VAL A 65 -11.95 -1.42 0.13
N ILE A 66 -13.12 -1.51 -0.48
CA ILE A 66 -13.30 -1.34 -1.92
C ILE A 66 -12.95 0.10 -2.29
N TYR A 67 -11.86 0.28 -3.03
CA TYR A 67 -11.35 1.59 -3.45
C TYR A 67 -11.97 2.09 -4.75
N SER A 68 -12.32 1.15 -5.64
CA SER A 68 -12.94 1.49 -6.92
C SER A 68 -13.94 0.43 -7.37
N GLU A 69 -14.93 0.87 -8.16
CA GLU A 69 -16.02 0.03 -8.68
C GLU A 69 -15.53 -1.13 -9.56
N ASN A 70 -14.30 -1.05 -10.08
CA ASN A 70 -13.70 -2.08 -10.96
C ASN A 70 -12.81 -3.07 -10.22
N GLY A 71 -12.87 -3.13 -8.88
CA GLY A 71 -12.28 -4.20 -8.08
C GLY A 71 -10.94 -3.94 -7.43
N TYR A 72 -10.44 -2.70 -7.40
CA TYR A 72 -9.30 -2.36 -6.53
C TYR A 72 -9.75 -2.30 -5.08
N ILE A 73 -9.00 -2.97 -4.20
CA ILE A 73 -9.27 -3.09 -2.77
C ILE A 73 -8.01 -2.71 -2.01
N ILE A 74 -8.15 -1.86 -1.00
CA ILE A 74 -7.10 -1.48 -0.08
C ILE A 74 -7.16 -2.38 1.15
N THR A 75 -6.00 -2.79 1.63
CA THR A 75 -5.83 -3.52 2.90
C THR A 75 -4.48 -3.18 3.52
N ASN A 76 -4.16 -3.76 4.67
CA ASN A 76 -2.81 -3.68 5.23
C ASN A 76 -1.87 -4.69 4.55
N TYR A 77 -0.60 -4.28 4.42
CA TYR A 77 0.45 -5.18 3.92
C TYR A 77 0.57 -6.46 4.75
N HIS A 78 0.54 -6.35 6.08
CA HIS A 78 0.69 -7.52 6.96
C HIS A 78 -0.45 -8.55 6.80
N VAL A 79 -1.64 -8.14 6.33
CA VAL A 79 -2.77 -9.05 6.05
C VAL A 79 -2.44 -10.00 4.90
N ILE A 80 -1.72 -9.52 3.88
CA ILE A 80 -1.43 -10.29 2.67
C ILE A 80 0.02 -10.78 2.56
N SER A 81 0.92 -10.30 3.44
CA SER A 81 2.37 -10.56 3.34
C SER A 81 2.73 -12.04 3.30
N GLY A 82 2.00 -12.89 4.01
CA GLY A 82 2.21 -14.34 4.00
C GLY A 82 1.91 -15.03 2.65
N ALA A 83 1.17 -14.35 1.76
CA ALA A 83 0.85 -14.88 0.44
C ALA A 83 1.78 -14.32 -0.67
N ILE A 84 2.60 -13.32 -0.39
CA ILE A 84 3.48 -12.69 -1.37
C ILE A 84 4.69 -13.58 -1.65
N GLY A 85 5.02 -13.74 -2.95
CA GLY A 85 6.20 -14.49 -3.39
C GLY A 85 6.11 -16.01 -3.26
N SER A 86 4.96 -16.55 -2.89
CA SER A 86 4.74 -18.00 -2.78
C SER A 86 3.78 -18.51 -3.85
N ASN A 87 4.25 -19.42 -4.70
CA ASN A 87 3.42 -20.04 -5.75
C ASN A 87 2.29 -20.94 -5.20
N ASN A 88 2.31 -21.25 -3.90
CA ASN A 88 1.33 -22.09 -3.22
C ASN A 88 0.42 -21.27 -2.28
N SER A 89 0.29 -19.98 -2.54
CA SER A 89 -0.53 -19.08 -1.73
C SER A 89 -1.72 -18.58 -2.53
N LYS A 90 -2.81 -18.27 -1.82
CA LYS A 90 -4.05 -17.74 -2.37
C LYS A 90 -4.50 -16.57 -1.50
N ILE A 91 -5.02 -15.54 -2.16
CA ILE A 91 -5.72 -14.42 -1.52
C ILE A 91 -7.15 -14.46 -2.02
N GLU A 92 -8.11 -14.55 -1.11
CA GLU A 92 -9.53 -14.59 -1.39
C GLU A 92 -10.22 -13.40 -0.72
N VAL A 93 -11.12 -12.76 -1.46
CA VAL A 93 -11.93 -11.63 -1.02
C VAL A 93 -13.38 -12.05 -0.95
N TYR A 94 -14.02 -11.81 0.18
CA TYR A 94 -15.42 -12.08 0.44
C TYR A 94 -16.15 -10.74 0.50
N LEU A 95 -17.12 -10.55 -0.40
CA LEU A 95 -17.91 -9.32 -0.49
C LEU A 95 -19.08 -9.32 0.51
N ASP A 96 -19.55 -10.52 0.89
CA ASP A 96 -20.65 -10.74 1.82
C ASP A 96 -20.34 -11.95 2.70
N SER A 97 -20.86 -11.95 3.92
CA SER A 97 -20.76 -13.09 4.85
C SER A 97 -21.46 -14.35 4.35
N ALA A 98 -22.40 -14.22 3.42
CA ALA A 98 -23.12 -15.32 2.78
C ALA A 98 -22.36 -15.92 1.59
N ASP A 99 -21.25 -15.34 1.15
CA ASP A 99 -20.45 -15.85 0.04
C ASP A 99 -19.85 -17.22 0.41
N ALA A 100 -20.22 -18.25 -0.33
CA ALA A 100 -19.69 -19.60 -0.12
C ALA A 100 -18.22 -19.72 -0.60
N GLU A 101 -17.83 -18.94 -1.59
CA GLU A 101 -16.50 -18.89 -2.17
C GLU A 101 -16.07 -17.45 -2.36
N GLY A 102 -14.82 -17.13 -1.98
CA GLY A 102 -14.25 -15.80 -2.18
C GLY A 102 -13.76 -15.58 -3.61
N TYR A 103 -13.70 -14.32 -4.02
CA TYR A 103 -13.05 -13.92 -5.25
C TYR A 103 -11.53 -14.08 -5.13
N ASN A 104 -10.90 -14.70 -6.13
CA ASN A 104 -9.43 -14.72 -6.18
C ASN A 104 -8.92 -13.31 -6.43
N ALA A 105 -7.98 -12.88 -5.60
CA ALA A 105 -7.33 -11.58 -5.73
C ALA A 105 -5.87 -11.70 -6.17
N THR A 106 -5.43 -10.74 -6.97
CA THR A 106 -4.04 -10.53 -7.33
C THR A 106 -3.48 -9.34 -6.56
N VAL A 107 -2.19 -9.40 -6.21
CA VAL A 107 -1.51 -8.27 -5.57
C VAL A 107 -1.11 -7.28 -6.64
N VAL A 108 -1.58 -6.04 -6.54
CA VAL A 108 -1.22 -4.91 -7.42
C VAL A 108 0.09 -4.28 -6.96
N GLY A 109 0.21 -4.08 -5.65
CA GLY A 109 1.40 -3.56 -5.03
C GLY A 109 1.21 -3.28 -3.54
N TYR A 110 2.29 -2.88 -2.87
CA TYR A 110 2.26 -2.58 -1.44
C TYR A 110 3.33 -1.56 -1.03
N ASN A 111 3.17 -1.03 0.17
CA ASN A 111 4.15 -0.21 0.86
C ASN A 111 4.35 -0.76 2.28
N ILE A 112 5.51 -1.34 2.53
CA ILE A 112 5.83 -1.99 3.81
C ILE A 112 5.91 -0.96 4.95
N ALA A 113 6.52 0.20 4.70
CA ALA A 113 6.73 1.23 5.71
C ALA A 113 5.40 1.84 6.18
N ALA A 114 4.42 1.96 5.28
CA ALA A 114 3.08 2.44 5.60
C ALA A 114 2.11 1.33 5.98
N ASP A 115 2.51 0.06 5.89
CA ASP A 115 1.64 -1.11 6.11
C ASP A 115 0.37 -1.09 5.24
N LEU A 116 0.50 -0.68 3.97
CA LEU A 116 -0.60 -0.62 3.00
C LEU A 116 -0.37 -1.57 1.83
N ALA A 117 -1.44 -2.12 1.28
CA ALA A 117 -1.42 -2.91 0.08
C ALA A 117 -2.67 -2.66 -0.77
N VAL A 118 -2.53 -2.83 -2.08
CA VAL A 118 -3.62 -2.82 -3.05
C VAL A 118 -3.70 -4.20 -3.68
N ILE A 119 -4.88 -4.80 -3.65
CA ILE A 119 -5.20 -6.05 -4.33
C ILE A 119 -6.32 -5.81 -5.33
N LYS A 120 -6.45 -6.71 -6.30
CA LYS A 120 -7.43 -6.61 -7.38
C LYS A 120 -8.23 -7.89 -7.51
N ILE A 121 -9.57 -7.77 -7.61
CA ILE A 121 -10.48 -8.85 -7.97
C ILE A 121 -11.12 -8.56 -9.34
N ASP A 122 -11.50 -9.61 -10.07
CA ASP A 122 -12.27 -9.48 -11.31
C ASP A 122 -13.77 -9.39 -10.99
N ALA A 123 -14.16 -8.21 -10.49
CA ALA A 123 -15.55 -7.85 -10.23
C ALA A 123 -15.80 -6.40 -10.66
N LYS A 124 -17.06 -6.08 -10.96
CA LYS A 124 -17.49 -4.76 -11.46
C LYS A 124 -18.72 -4.29 -10.71
N ASN A 125 -18.96 -2.98 -10.81
CA ASN A 125 -20.11 -2.32 -10.16
C ASN A 125 -20.10 -2.51 -8.63
N LEU A 126 -18.90 -2.56 -8.05
CA LEU A 126 -18.72 -2.62 -6.61
C LEU A 126 -19.02 -1.27 -5.98
N THR A 127 -19.44 -1.27 -4.73
CA THR A 127 -19.65 -0.04 -3.95
C THR A 127 -18.31 0.48 -3.44
N ALA A 128 -17.72 1.43 -4.14
CA ALA A 128 -16.48 2.06 -3.70
C ALA A 128 -16.73 3.00 -2.51
N VAL A 129 -15.78 3.04 -1.56
CA VAL A 129 -15.83 3.95 -0.43
C VAL A 129 -15.58 5.40 -0.87
N GLU A 130 -16.30 6.36 -0.29
CA GLU A 130 -15.95 7.77 -0.43
C GLU A 130 -14.85 8.14 0.56
N LEU A 131 -13.80 8.85 0.11
CA LEU A 131 -12.73 9.32 0.98
C LEU A 131 -13.08 10.71 1.56
N ALA A 132 -12.79 10.90 2.85
CA ALA A 132 -12.77 12.21 3.48
C ALA A 132 -11.35 12.78 3.47
N ASP A 133 -11.23 14.09 3.60
CA ASP A 133 -9.95 14.77 3.79
C ASP A 133 -9.49 14.67 5.25
N SER A 134 -8.55 13.75 5.52
CA SER A 134 -8.05 13.50 6.87
C SER A 134 -7.29 14.67 7.48
N SER A 135 -6.85 15.66 6.69
CA SER A 135 -6.22 16.88 7.23
C SER A 135 -7.18 17.80 7.99
N LYS A 136 -8.48 17.58 7.81
CA LYS A 136 -9.55 18.35 8.48
C LYS A 136 -10.08 17.70 9.75
N LEU A 137 -9.54 16.54 10.11
CA LEU A 137 -9.97 15.82 11.31
C LEU A 137 -9.64 16.59 12.58
N LYS A 138 -10.47 16.39 13.60
CA LYS A 138 -10.29 17.00 14.92
C LYS A 138 -10.46 15.94 16.01
N VAL A 139 -9.66 16.04 17.05
CA VAL A 139 -9.82 15.23 18.27
C VAL A 139 -11.24 15.43 18.83
N GLY A 140 -11.87 14.35 19.26
CA GLY A 140 -13.24 14.31 19.76
C GLY A 140 -14.32 14.10 18.67
N GLN A 141 -13.98 14.08 17.38
CA GLN A 141 -14.93 13.71 16.33
C GLN A 141 -15.30 12.24 16.44
N TYR A 142 -16.57 11.91 16.23
CA TYR A 142 -17.04 10.52 16.16
C TYR A 142 -16.42 9.80 14.97
N VAL A 143 -16.04 8.56 15.21
CA VAL A 143 -15.59 7.62 14.17
C VAL A 143 -16.25 6.27 14.37
N ILE A 144 -16.49 5.59 13.26
CA ILE A 144 -17.09 4.26 13.20
C ILE A 144 -16.10 3.35 12.47
N THR A 145 -15.84 2.17 13.05
CA THR A 145 -15.04 1.16 12.37
C THR A 145 -15.94 0.06 11.82
N ILE A 146 -15.61 -0.43 10.63
CA ILE A 146 -16.22 -1.62 10.04
C ILE A 146 -15.10 -2.56 9.62
N GLY A 147 -15.23 -3.83 9.96
CA GLY A 147 -14.26 -4.87 9.63
C GLY A 147 -14.67 -6.23 10.17
N ASN A 148 -13.72 -7.17 10.21
CA ASN A 148 -13.96 -8.58 10.50
C ASN A 148 -13.13 -9.06 11.72
N PRO A 149 -13.37 -8.52 12.93
CA PRO A 149 -12.56 -8.84 14.11
C PRO A 149 -12.68 -10.33 14.44
N GLY A 150 -11.55 -11.03 14.51
CA GLY A 150 -11.54 -12.46 14.78
C GLY A 150 -11.79 -13.35 13.56
N GLY A 151 -11.96 -12.75 12.35
CA GLY A 151 -12.08 -13.47 11.10
C GLY A 151 -13.43 -13.33 10.39
N LEU A 152 -13.60 -14.10 9.31
CA LEU A 152 -14.79 -14.01 8.44
C LEU A 152 -16.11 -14.38 9.14
N GLU A 153 -16.06 -15.12 10.25
CA GLU A 153 -17.26 -15.43 11.06
C GLU A 153 -17.87 -14.16 11.70
N PHE A 154 -17.09 -13.09 11.80
CA PHE A 154 -17.51 -11.81 12.37
C PHE A 154 -17.48 -10.68 11.34
N MET A 155 -17.73 -11.02 10.07
CA MET A 155 -17.84 -10.01 9.02
C MET A 155 -18.87 -8.94 9.40
N ASP A 156 -18.64 -7.73 8.90
CA ASP A 156 -19.51 -6.56 9.06
C ASP A 156 -19.65 -6.09 10.51
N SER A 157 -18.71 -6.47 11.38
CA SER A 157 -18.71 -5.97 12.76
C SER A 157 -18.48 -4.48 12.80
N VAL A 158 -19.33 -3.77 13.54
CA VAL A 158 -19.29 -2.32 13.71
C VAL A 158 -18.89 -1.98 15.11
N THR A 159 -17.89 -1.12 15.28
CA THR A 159 -17.61 -0.46 16.54
C THR A 159 -17.56 1.06 16.35
N TYR A 160 -17.68 1.84 17.41
CA TYR A 160 -17.61 3.29 17.34
C TYR A 160 -16.84 3.88 18.50
N GLY A 161 -16.34 5.07 18.31
CA GLY A 161 -15.59 5.83 19.29
C GLY A 161 -15.35 7.25 18.80
N VAL A 162 -14.26 7.84 19.25
CA VAL A 162 -13.84 9.17 18.84
C VAL A 162 -12.39 9.16 18.35
N ILE A 163 -11.99 10.18 17.63
CA ILE A 163 -10.58 10.49 17.39
C ILE A 163 -9.96 10.92 18.72
N SER A 164 -9.11 10.08 19.29
CA SER A 164 -8.40 10.33 20.56
C SER A 164 -7.12 11.12 20.37
N GLY A 165 -6.53 11.09 19.18
CA GLY A 165 -5.32 11.82 18.82
C GLY A 165 -5.05 11.80 17.33
N LEU A 166 -4.22 12.74 16.90
CA LEU A 166 -3.77 12.88 15.52
C LEU A 166 -2.25 12.93 15.48
N ASP A 167 -1.68 12.69 14.31
CA ASP A 167 -0.23 12.76 14.06
C ASP A 167 0.61 11.86 15.00
N ARG A 168 0.09 10.69 15.38
CA ARG A 168 0.79 9.76 16.27
C ARG A 168 1.87 8.98 15.51
N VAL A 169 3.10 9.05 15.98
CA VAL A 169 4.21 8.20 15.53
C VAL A 169 4.44 7.15 16.62
N VAL A 170 4.20 5.88 16.31
CA VAL A 170 4.22 4.76 17.27
C VAL A 170 5.33 3.76 16.99
N SER A 171 6.08 3.94 15.91
CA SER A 171 7.22 3.10 15.55
C SER A 171 8.40 3.96 15.15
N SER A 172 9.61 3.56 15.56
CA SER A 172 10.86 4.17 15.11
C SER A 172 11.19 3.84 13.64
N ASP A 173 10.54 2.83 13.09
CA ASP A 173 10.81 2.30 11.75
C ASP A 173 9.89 2.89 10.67
N SER A 174 8.96 3.77 11.07
CA SER A 174 8.01 4.40 10.15
C SER A 174 7.73 5.85 10.56
N ASP A 175 7.86 6.76 9.61
CA ASP A 175 7.48 8.18 9.77
C ASP A 175 5.98 8.41 9.51
N VAL A 176 5.19 7.36 9.30
CA VAL A 176 3.76 7.48 9.02
C VAL A 176 3.04 7.95 10.27
N LYS A 177 2.38 9.08 10.14
CA LYS A 177 1.54 9.69 11.18
C LYS A 177 0.18 9.04 11.19
N LEU A 178 -0.27 8.58 12.36
CA LEU A 178 -1.48 7.79 12.52
C LEU A 178 -2.57 8.59 13.23
N ILE A 179 -3.81 8.19 12.98
CA ILE A 179 -4.99 8.56 13.76
C ILE A 179 -5.07 7.59 14.94
N GLN A 180 -5.24 8.13 16.15
CA GLN A 180 -5.56 7.36 17.35
C GLN A 180 -7.06 7.44 17.63
N THR A 181 -7.67 6.30 17.98
CA THR A 181 -9.10 6.21 18.35
C THR A 181 -9.28 5.25 19.53
N ASP A 182 -10.37 5.40 20.27
CA ASP A 182 -10.86 4.47 21.30
C ASP A 182 -11.93 3.50 20.74
N ALA A 183 -12.29 3.63 19.45
CA ALA A 183 -13.08 2.59 18.78
C ALA A 183 -12.30 1.27 18.79
N ALA A 184 -12.97 0.18 19.14
CA ALA A 184 -12.32 -1.12 19.31
C ALA A 184 -11.73 -1.62 17.99
N ILE A 185 -10.39 -1.70 17.91
CA ILE A 185 -9.63 -2.29 16.82
C ILE A 185 -8.94 -3.55 17.35
N ASN A 186 -9.28 -4.68 16.76
CA ASN A 186 -8.76 -6.00 17.15
C ASN A 186 -8.19 -6.72 15.91
N PRO A 187 -7.38 -7.79 16.08
CA PRO A 187 -7.00 -8.65 14.98
C PRO A 187 -8.20 -9.07 14.13
N GLY A 188 -8.08 -8.90 12.80
CA GLY A 188 -9.18 -9.06 11.84
C GLY A 188 -9.78 -7.74 11.34
N ASN A 189 -9.80 -6.66 12.15
CA ASN A 189 -10.18 -5.32 11.67
C ASN A 189 -9.08 -4.65 10.83
N SER A 190 -7.86 -5.18 10.84
CA SER A 190 -6.76 -4.69 10.01
C SER A 190 -7.16 -4.66 8.54
N GLY A 191 -6.91 -3.52 7.90
CA GLY A 191 -7.31 -3.25 6.52
C GLY A 191 -8.75 -2.77 6.35
N GLY A 192 -9.57 -2.83 7.41
CA GLY A 192 -10.95 -2.32 7.42
C GLY A 192 -11.04 -0.81 7.54
N ALA A 193 -12.26 -0.30 7.45
CA ALA A 193 -12.54 1.13 7.39
C ALA A 193 -12.60 1.79 8.76
N LEU A 194 -12.00 2.98 8.89
CA LEU A 194 -12.35 3.99 9.87
C LEU A 194 -13.13 5.10 9.16
N LEU A 195 -14.35 5.35 9.57
CA LEU A 195 -15.32 6.21 8.90
C LEU A 195 -15.71 7.40 9.77
N ASN A 196 -16.03 8.53 9.15
CA ASN A 196 -16.65 9.65 9.84
C ASN A 196 -18.19 9.50 9.91
N ALA A 197 -18.84 10.47 10.52
CA ALA A 197 -20.31 10.52 10.65
C ALA A 197 -21.07 10.68 9.31
N GLU A 198 -20.38 10.93 8.21
CA GLU A 198 -20.94 10.95 6.85
C GLU A 198 -20.80 9.60 6.12
N GLY A 199 -20.16 8.60 6.76
CA GLY A 199 -19.82 7.32 6.16
C GLY A 199 -18.67 7.41 5.16
N LYS A 200 -17.80 8.42 5.27
CA LYS A 200 -16.61 8.58 4.43
C LYS A 200 -15.36 8.07 5.14
N LEU A 201 -14.48 7.44 4.39
CA LEU A 201 -13.23 6.89 4.90
C LEU A 201 -12.30 8.00 5.40
N VAL A 202 -11.94 7.97 6.67
CA VAL A 202 -10.93 8.84 7.29
C VAL A 202 -9.62 8.11 7.53
N GLY A 203 -9.61 6.78 7.51
CA GLY A 203 -8.40 5.98 7.64
C GLY A 203 -8.62 4.49 7.44
N ILE A 204 -7.51 3.76 7.33
CA ILE A 204 -7.47 2.28 7.30
C ILE A 204 -6.97 1.79 8.66
N ASN A 205 -7.75 0.93 9.30
CA ASN A 205 -7.44 0.36 10.61
C ASN A 205 -6.20 -0.53 10.53
N SER A 206 -5.32 -0.47 11.55
CA SER A 206 -4.19 -1.39 11.69
C SER A 206 -4.08 -1.92 13.12
N SER A 207 -4.30 -3.22 13.31
CA SER A 207 -4.15 -3.89 14.60
C SER A 207 -2.69 -4.28 14.91
N LYS A 208 -1.79 -4.25 13.92
CA LYS A 208 -0.36 -4.55 14.09
C LYS A 208 0.31 -3.63 15.10
N ILE A 209 -0.20 -2.43 15.24
CA ILE A 209 0.35 -1.36 16.08
C ILE A 209 -0.12 -1.50 17.54
N VAL A 210 -1.18 -2.28 17.76
CA VAL A 210 -1.75 -2.51 19.09
C VAL A 210 -0.89 -3.58 19.77
N SER A 211 -0.05 -3.17 20.73
CA SER A 211 0.61 -4.07 21.66
C SER A 211 -0.16 -4.12 22.99
N GLU A 212 0.12 -5.11 23.85
CA GLU A 212 -0.46 -5.20 25.20
C GLU A 212 -0.22 -3.91 26.02
N GLU A 213 0.80 -3.13 25.66
CA GLU A 213 1.11 -1.84 26.31
C GLU A 213 0.13 -0.72 25.93
N PHE A 214 -0.68 -0.88 24.86
CA PHE A 214 -1.63 0.11 24.34
C PHE A 214 -3.08 -0.37 24.41
N GLU A 215 -3.43 -1.14 25.43
CA GLU A 215 -4.81 -1.62 25.61
C GLU A 215 -5.81 -0.45 25.61
N GLY A 216 -6.87 -0.58 24.79
CA GLY A 216 -7.87 0.48 24.62
C GLY A 216 -7.48 1.62 23.67
N MET A 217 -6.33 1.50 22.97
CA MET A 217 -5.93 2.44 21.92
C MET A 217 -5.92 1.76 20.56
N GLY A 218 -6.73 2.24 19.63
CA GLY A 218 -6.72 1.83 18.23
C GLY A 218 -5.96 2.84 17.36
N PHE A 219 -5.42 2.37 16.23
CA PHE A 219 -4.71 3.21 15.28
C PHE A 219 -5.20 2.98 13.86
N ALA A 220 -5.19 4.04 13.05
CA ALA A 220 -5.53 3.96 11.64
C ALA A 220 -4.60 4.85 10.79
N ILE A 221 -4.32 4.41 9.58
CA ILE A 221 -3.53 5.16 8.59
C ILE A 221 -4.46 6.21 7.95
N PRO A 222 -4.13 7.51 7.97
CA PRO A 222 -5.02 8.57 7.48
C PRO A 222 -5.38 8.44 6.00
N SER A 223 -6.62 8.78 5.63
CA SER A 223 -7.13 8.63 4.25
C SER A 223 -6.32 9.38 3.20
N ASN A 224 -5.73 10.55 3.52
CA ASN A 224 -4.88 11.26 2.57
C ASN A 224 -3.57 10.49 2.29
N THR A 225 -2.97 9.89 3.31
CA THR A 225 -1.80 9.01 3.16
C THR A 225 -2.17 7.75 2.37
N VAL A 226 -3.33 7.14 2.69
CA VAL A 226 -3.86 6.00 1.94
C VAL A 226 -4.02 6.33 0.47
N LYS A 227 -4.70 7.45 0.16
CA LYS A 227 -4.92 7.90 -1.22
C LYS A 227 -3.60 8.10 -1.95
N GLU A 228 -2.65 8.83 -1.37
CA GLU A 228 -1.37 9.13 -2.01
C GLU A 228 -0.59 7.84 -2.37
N ILE A 229 -0.53 6.89 -1.44
CA ILE A 229 0.22 5.64 -1.64
C ILE A 229 -0.52 4.71 -2.62
N CYS A 230 -1.83 4.53 -2.44
CA CYS A 230 -2.59 3.59 -3.26
C CYS A 230 -2.76 4.09 -4.70
N ASP A 231 -2.95 5.39 -4.92
CA ASP A 231 -2.98 5.96 -6.27
C ASP A 231 -1.65 5.71 -6.99
N LYS A 232 -0.50 5.93 -6.32
CA LYS A 232 0.82 5.63 -6.90
C LYS A 232 0.98 4.16 -7.25
N ILE A 233 0.47 3.23 -6.41
CA ILE A 233 0.52 1.79 -6.70
C ILE A 233 -0.34 1.46 -7.93
N ILE A 234 -1.56 1.99 -8.01
CA ILE A 234 -2.49 1.76 -9.11
C ILE A 234 -2.00 2.40 -10.41
N ASP A 235 -1.44 3.61 -10.33
CA ASP A 235 -0.88 4.31 -11.49
C ASP A 235 0.32 3.55 -12.07
N ARG A 236 1.16 2.94 -11.22
CA ARG A 236 2.26 2.09 -11.66
C ARG A 236 1.77 0.83 -12.39
N GLU A 237 0.68 0.21 -11.95
CA GLU A 237 0.07 -0.92 -12.67
C GLU A 237 -0.42 -0.49 -14.06
N ASN A 238 -1.05 0.69 -14.16
CA ASN A 238 -1.63 1.21 -15.39
C ASN A 238 -0.61 1.92 -16.30
N SER A 239 0.52 2.35 -15.73
CA SER A 239 1.62 3.03 -16.42
C SER A 239 2.94 2.45 -15.91
N PRO A 240 3.32 1.27 -16.40
CA PRO A 240 4.49 0.56 -15.89
C PRO A 240 5.76 1.38 -16.07
N GLU A 241 6.48 1.61 -14.96
CA GLU A 241 7.77 2.31 -14.98
C GLU A 241 8.84 1.47 -15.69
N PRO A 242 9.71 2.09 -16.49
CA PRO A 242 10.83 1.41 -17.12
C PRO A 242 11.75 0.77 -16.07
N TYR A 243 12.12 -0.48 -16.29
CA TYR A 243 12.89 -1.28 -15.34
C TYR A 243 13.96 -2.10 -16.06
N ILE A 244 15.18 -2.12 -15.52
CA ILE A 244 16.26 -2.98 -16.03
C ILE A 244 16.82 -3.95 -15.00
N GLY A 245 16.48 -3.81 -13.71
CA GLY A 245 16.81 -4.79 -12.68
C GLY A 245 18.23 -4.72 -12.13
N ILE A 246 18.76 -3.52 -11.92
CA ILE A 246 20.06 -3.30 -11.29
C ILE A 246 19.94 -2.44 -10.03
N SER A 247 20.87 -2.66 -9.09
CA SER A 247 21.14 -1.75 -7.99
C SER A 247 22.45 -1.02 -8.27
N ILE A 248 22.49 0.28 -8.06
CA ILE A 248 23.60 1.15 -8.42
C ILE A 248 24.26 1.73 -7.17
N SER A 249 25.56 1.85 -7.17
CA SER A 249 26.30 2.46 -6.06
C SER A 249 26.26 3.97 -6.11
N LYS A 250 25.76 4.59 -5.04
CA LYS A 250 25.82 6.04 -4.83
C LYS A 250 27.19 6.52 -4.32
N ARG A 251 28.10 5.60 -3.98
CA ARG A 251 29.42 5.93 -3.42
C ARG A 251 30.48 6.21 -4.49
N TYR A 252 30.33 5.63 -5.68
CA TYR A 252 31.29 5.77 -6.76
C TYR A 252 30.90 6.93 -7.67
N THR A 253 31.25 8.16 -7.23
CA THR A 253 31.10 9.37 -8.06
C THR A 253 32.15 9.37 -9.19
N ALA A 254 31.97 10.25 -10.19
CA ALA A 254 32.92 10.40 -11.29
C ALA A 254 34.38 10.67 -10.79
N ASP A 255 34.51 11.51 -9.75
CA ASP A 255 35.84 11.81 -9.17
C ASP A 255 36.47 10.61 -8.47
N VAL A 256 35.68 9.81 -7.75
CA VAL A 256 36.15 8.58 -7.11
C VAL A 256 36.62 7.57 -8.14
N LEU A 257 35.84 7.35 -9.20
CA LEU A 257 36.21 6.43 -10.29
C LEU A 257 37.49 6.89 -10.98
N LYS A 258 37.61 8.17 -11.30
CA LYS A 258 38.79 8.78 -11.90
C LYS A 258 40.05 8.64 -11.02
N TYR A 259 39.89 8.82 -9.72
CA TYR A 259 41.00 8.64 -8.77
C TYR A 259 41.59 7.23 -8.81
N TYR A 260 40.74 6.20 -9.00
CA TYR A 260 41.15 4.80 -9.12
C TYR A 260 41.48 4.37 -10.56
N GLY A 261 41.49 5.29 -11.52
CA GLY A 261 41.82 5.01 -12.92
C GLY A 261 40.71 4.31 -13.72
N TYR A 262 39.49 4.40 -13.24
CA TYR A 262 38.30 3.87 -13.95
C TYR A 262 37.62 4.95 -14.79
N PRO A 263 36.86 4.57 -15.83
CA PRO A 263 36.03 5.51 -16.57
C PRO A 263 34.88 6.03 -15.70
N SER A 264 34.42 7.24 -15.99
CA SER A 264 33.17 7.76 -15.40
C SER A 264 32.00 6.87 -15.80
N GLY A 265 31.01 6.74 -14.88
CA GLY A 265 29.84 5.89 -15.12
C GLY A 265 29.10 5.51 -13.85
N ALA A 266 28.12 4.66 -13.99
CA ALA A 266 27.33 4.11 -12.89
C ALA A 266 27.79 2.68 -12.55
N VAL A 267 28.21 2.45 -11.29
CA VAL A 267 28.72 1.14 -10.82
C VAL A 267 27.59 0.25 -10.38
N VAL A 268 27.45 -0.93 -10.99
CA VAL A 268 26.46 -1.95 -10.67
C VAL A 268 26.85 -2.69 -9.39
N LEU A 269 26.00 -2.63 -8.36
CA LEU A 269 26.16 -3.35 -7.10
C LEU A 269 25.57 -4.75 -7.13
N SER A 270 24.41 -4.89 -7.76
CA SER A 270 23.73 -6.18 -7.94
C SER A 270 22.84 -6.14 -9.17
N VAL A 271 22.54 -7.30 -9.68
CA VAL A 271 21.60 -7.54 -10.78
C VAL A 271 20.57 -8.54 -10.28
N ALA A 272 19.28 -8.25 -10.50
CA ALA A 272 18.20 -9.14 -10.11
C ALA A 272 18.11 -10.32 -11.09
N ASP A 273 17.98 -11.53 -10.57
CA ASP A 273 17.87 -12.75 -11.35
C ASP A 273 16.69 -12.69 -12.33
N GLY A 274 16.90 -13.08 -13.59
CA GLY A 274 15.88 -13.05 -14.63
C GLY A 274 15.48 -11.67 -15.14
N SER A 275 16.08 -10.59 -14.61
CA SER A 275 15.83 -9.21 -15.03
C SER A 275 16.31 -8.93 -16.46
N PRO A 276 15.89 -7.81 -17.08
CA PRO A 276 16.45 -7.35 -18.35
C PRO A 276 17.97 -7.24 -18.36
N ALA A 277 18.57 -6.72 -17.29
CA ALA A 277 20.02 -6.59 -17.17
C ALA A 277 20.72 -7.95 -17.06
N ASP A 278 20.16 -8.90 -16.31
CA ASP A 278 20.67 -10.27 -16.21
C ASP A 278 20.64 -10.96 -17.58
N LYS A 279 19.52 -10.90 -18.29
CA LYS A 279 19.37 -11.42 -19.64
C LYS A 279 20.33 -10.79 -20.66
N ALA A 280 20.69 -9.52 -20.43
CA ALA A 280 21.66 -8.80 -21.25
C ALA A 280 23.13 -9.08 -20.85
N GLY A 281 23.35 -9.87 -19.79
CA GLY A 281 24.69 -10.24 -19.32
C GLY A 281 25.41 -9.13 -18.56
N ILE A 282 24.68 -8.15 -18.02
CA ILE A 282 25.20 -7.15 -17.08
C ILE A 282 25.44 -7.86 -15.75
N ALA A 283 26.53 -7.52 -15.08
CA ALA A 283 26.95 -8.18 -13.85
C ALA A 283 27.38 -7.19 -12.77
N LYS A 284 27.40 -7.65 -11.52
CA LYS A 284 27.98 -6.90 -10.42
C LYS A 284 29.42 -6.48 -10.72
N GLY A 285 29.72 -5.21 -10.47
CA GLY A 285 31.05 -4.60 -10.69
C GLY A 285 31.21 -3.98 -12.06
N ASP A 286 30.23 -4.09 -12.96
CA ASP A 286 30.24 -3.35 -14.21
C ASP A 286 30.12 -1.85 -13.95
N ILE A 287 30.73 -1.04 -14.81
CA ILE A 287 30.55 0.40 -14.84
C ILE A 287 29.79 0.72 -16.14
N ILE A 288 28.56 1.12 -16.06
CA ILE A 288 27.76 1.53 -17.21
C ILE A 288 28.20 2.92 -17.62
N THR A 289 28.73 3.04 -18.87
CA THR A 289 29.30 4.29 -19.39
C THR A 289 28.43 4.94 -20.47
N GLN A 290 27.48 4.19 -21.04
CA GLN A 290 26.50 4.70 -22.00
C GLN A 290 25.22 3.87 -21.93
N TYR A 291 24.09 4.56 -22.07
CA TYR A 291 22.76 3.95 -22.16
C TYR A 291 21.98 4.64 -23.29
N GLY A 292 21.74 3.93 -24.36
CA GLY A 292 21.26 4.53 -25.61
C GLY A 292 22.22 5.59 -26.12
N ASP A 293 21.69 6.77 -26.43
CA ASP A 293 22.48 7.93 -26.85
C ASP A 293 23.03 8.77 -25.69
N THR A 294 22.71 8.40 -24.43
CA THR A 294 23.10 9.15 -23.23
C THR A 294 24.43 8.62 -22.69
N GLU A 295 25.44 9.50 -22.63
CA GLU A 295 26.69 9.23 -21.91
C GLU A 295 26.42 9.25 -20.39
N ILE A 296 26.82 8.16 -19.71
CA ILE A 296 26.62 8.02 -18.28
C ILE A 296 27.88 8.46 -17.55
N THR A 297 27.83 9.60 -16.92
CA THR A 297 28.94 10.15 -16.14
C THR A 297 28.86 9.75 -14.65
N GLU A 298 27.65 9.54 -14.13
CA GLU A 298 27.38 9.14 -12.76
C GLU A 298 25.99 8.51 -12.62
N TYR A 299 25.67 7.95 -11.43
CA TYR A 299 24.45 7.16 -11.23
C TYR A 299 23.13 7.92 -11.48
N PRO A 300 22.96 9.23 -11.13
CA PRO A 300 21.69 9.92 -11.37
C PRO A 300 21.37 10.06 -12.88
N VAL A 301 22.41 10.17 -13.71
CA VAL A 301 22.24 10.24 -15.17
C VAL A 301 21.70 8.93 -15.72
N LEU A 302 22.15 7.78 -15.20
CA LEU A 302 21.63 6.48 -15.59
C LEU A 302 20.19 6.27 -15.08
N GLU A 303 19.90 6.65 -13.83
CA GLU A 303 18.54 6.57 -13.30
C GLU A 303 17.57 7.35 -14.18
N GLN A 304 17.91 8.59 -14.54
CA GLN A 304 17.08 9.42 -15.42
C GLN A 304 16.94 8.80 -16.82
N ALA A 305 18.01 8.31 -17.41
CA ALA A 305 17.99 7.69 -18.74
C ALA A 305 17.11 6.43 -18.79
N ILE A 306 17.09 5.65 -17.69
CA ILE A 306 16.18 4.50 -17.55
C ILE A 306 14.73 5.01 -17.44
N MET A 307 14.46 6.02 -16.62
CA MET A 307 13.12 6.57 -16.44
C MET A 307 12.56 7.22 -17.71
N ASP A 308 13.43 7.75 -18.58
CA ASP A 308 13.04 8.33 -19.88
C ASP A 308 12.79 7.24 -20.96
N SER A 309 13.12 5.99 -20.70
CA SER A 309 12.87 4.86 -21.60
C SER A 309 11.40 4.41 -21.53
N GLN A 310 11.02 3.54 -22.46
CA GLN A 310 9.71 2.89 -22.42
C GLN A 310 9.88 1.37 -22.22
N PRO A 311 8.95 0.71 -21.52
CA PRO A 311 8.88 -0.74 -21.51
C PRO A 311 8.90 -1.31 -22.93
N GLU A 312 9.52 -2.48 -23.10
CA GLU A 312 9.76 -3.17 -24.39
C GLU A 312 10.72 -2.44 -25.35
N GLN A 313 11.23 -1.25 -24.99
CA GLN A 313 12.26 -0.57 -25.78
C GLN A 313 13.57 -1.33 -25.75
N SER A 314 14.20 -1.53 -26.93
CA SER A 314 15.55 -2.09 -27.01
C SER A 314 16.58 -0.96 -26.96
N VAL A 315 17.45 -1.00 -25.97
CA VAL A 315 18.48 0.03 -25.71
C VAL A 315 19.86 -0.59 -25.78
N GLU A 316 20.80 0.04 -26.49
CA GLU A 316 22.21 -0.34 -26.48
C GLU A 316 22.89 0.21 -25.21
N VAL A 317 23.63 -0.65 -24.51
CA VAL A 317 24.35 -0.30 -23.28
C VAL A 317 25.83 -0.58 -23.46
N LYS A 318 26.67 0.42 -23.21
CA LYS A 318 28.12 0.21 -23.09
C LYS A 318 28.52 0.17 -21.65
N LEU A 319 29.35 -0.79 -21.32
CA LEU A 319 29.86 -1.00 -19.98
C LEU A 319 31.36 -1.29 -19.99
N TYR A 320 32.00 -0.99 -18.88
CA TYR A 320 33.40 -1.33 -18.63
C TYR A 320 33.49 -2.43 -17.58
N ARG A 321 34.23 -3.50 -17.90
CA ARG A 321 34.44 -4.68 -17.05
C ARG A 321 35.87 -5.16 -17.19
N SER A 322 36.59 -5.33 -16.10
CA SER A 322 37.93 -5.92 -16.08
C SER A 322 38.91 -5.34 -17.12
N GLY A 323 38.95 -4.02 -17.26
CA GLY A 323 39.88 -3.32 -18.14
C GLY A 323 39.44 -3.20 -19.61
N LYS A 324 38.23 -3.64 -19.96
CA LYS A 324 37.71 -3.63 -21.34
C LYS A 324 36.29 -3.06 -21.41
N TYR A 325 35.96 -2.46 -22.55
CA TYR A 325 34.63 -2.04 -22.88
C TYR A 325 33.86 -3.15 -23.58
N TYR A 326 32.60 -3.29 -23.23
CA TYR A 326 31.63 -4.21 -23.83
C TYR A 326 30.37 -3.43 -24.23
N THR A 327 29.72 -3.93 -25.27
CA THR A 327 28.43 -3.41 -25.71
C THR A 327 27.44 -4.57 -25.69
N THR A 328 26.26 -4.32 -25.12
CA THR A 328 25.14 -5.26 -25.09
C THR A 328 23.84 -4.53 -25.43
N LYS A 329 22.77 -5.27 -25.68
CA LYS A 329 21.44 -4.73 -25.85
C LYS A 329 20.54 -5.21 -24.71
N ILE A 330 19.80 -4.27 -24.13
CA ILE A 330 18.84 -4.56 -23.10
C ILE A 330 17.43 -4.27 -23.63
N THR A 331 16.49 -5.17 -23.40
CA THR A 331 15.08 -4.87 -23.59
C THR A 331 14.53 -4.39 -22.26
N VAL A 332 14.16 -3.11 -22.20
CA VAL A 332 13.65 -2.49 -20.97
C VAL A 332 12.38 -3.22 -20.54
N GLY A 333 12.35 -3.70 -19.33
CA GLY A 333 11.16 -4.28 -18.71
C GLY A 333 10.26 -3.23 -18.13
N SER A 334 9.14 -3.67 -17.56
CA SER A 334 8.29 -2.84 -16.73
C SER A 334 8.43 -3.27 -15.27
N ASN A 335 8.60 -2.31 -14.38
CA ASN A 335 8.55 -2.57 -12.95
C ASN A 335 7.09 -2.55 -12.49
N ASN A 336 6.35 -3.60 -12.82
CA ASN A 336 5.10 -3.92 -12.13
C ASN A 336 5.41 -4.69 -10.83
N ALA A 337 6.69 -4.88 -10.53
CA ALA A 337 7.13 -5.60 -9.36
C ALA A 337 6.93 -4.74 -8.13
N VAL A 338 6.14 -5.21 -7.40
CA VAL A 338 5.90 -5.28 -5.99
C VAL A 338 7.23 -5.17 -5.22
N GLU A 339 7.57 -4.00 -4.73
CA GLU A 339 8.50 -3.77 -3.63
C GLU A 339 7.79 -3.23 -2.41
#